data_fb8329d4a4bb3f82674a71505dec2569
#
_entry.id   fb8329d4a4bb3f82674a71505dec2569
#
_cell.length_a   1.000
_cell.length_b   1.000
_cell.length_c   1.000
_cell.angle_alpha   90.00
_cell.angle_beta   90.00
_cell.angle_gamma   90.00
#
_symmetry.space_group_name_H-M   'P 1'
#
loop_
_entity.id
_entity.type
_entity.pdbx_description
1 polymer ?
#
loop_
_entity_poly.entity_id
_entity_poly.type
_entity_poly.pdbx_seq_one_letter_code
_entity_poly.pdbx_strand_id
1 'polypeptide(L)'
;MSYTKRFRWNYILGLCCLWFGALQGQATVRNGADQLDKLLPLLEGKRVSLVVNHTSLCEKTHLLDTLSTYLKIVQVFAPEHGFRGEADAGESVKDGKDLRTGVPIRSLYGKSKKPLPSQLAGTDVLVFDMQDVGARFYTYLSTLYYVMQACAENHKELIVLDRPNPCDYVDGPVREKAYKSFVGMLPIPVLHGCTLGELARMINGEGWLGHQLQCSLHIIPVEGWRHGQSYSLPVKPSPNLPNDLSIALYPSLCPFEGTAVSVGRGTLFPFQVAGSPDLRKTFSFHFTPKALEGFDKHPLHRDRTCYGIDLRTTDQHPQGFSLQYVIQFYRAYQFLYPDAEKRFFTRPRWFDLLMGTSQVRKDILQGKTETEIRRTWEKDLQLYRAIRAKYLLYE
;
A
#
# COMPACT_ATOMS: atom_id res chain seq x y z
N MET A 1 40.47 16.98 83.41
CA MET A 1 39.55 17.78 82.55
C MET A 1 39.28 16.93 81.30
N SER A 2 38.13 16.31 81.33
CA SER A 2 37.71 15.36 80.25
C SER A 2 36.58 16.00 79.46
N TYR A 3 36.76 16.12 78.11
CA TYR A 3 35.73 16.53 77.20
C TYR A 3 35.26 15.36 76.35
N THR A 4 34.10 14.81 76.69
CA THR A 4 33.41 13.80 75.88
C THR A 4 32.63 14.45 74.77
N LYS A 5 33.03 14.20 73.48
CA LYS A 5 32.23 14.57 72.30
C LYS A 5 31.20 13.48 72.00
N ARG A 6 29.90 13.84 72.11
CA ARG A 6 28.77 13.02 71.68
C ARG A 6 28.66 13.06 70.14
N PHE A 7 28.75 11.92 69.49
CA PHE A 7 28.41 11.74 68.06
C PHE A 7 26.91 11.52 67.95
N ARG A 8 26.23 12.40 67.15
CA ARG A 8 24.83 12.23 66.76
C ARG A 8 24.79 11.49 65.44
N TRP A 9 24.19 10.30 65.43
CA TRP A 9 23.84 9.58 64.21
C TRP A 9 22.53 10.12 63.64
N ASN A 10 22.59 10.78 62.49
CA ASN A 10 21.41 11.09 61.70
C ASN A 10 21.14 9.90 60.76
N TYR A 11 20.02 9.23 60.97
CA TYR A 11 19.48 8.22 60.06
C TYR A 11 18.88 8.95 58.87
N ILE A 12 19.51 8.87 57.69
CA ILE A 12 18.93 9.24 56.41
C ILE A 12 18.18 7.99 55.93
N LEU A 13 16.87 7.96 56.05
CA LEU A 13 16.01 7.01 55.37
C LEU A 13 15.96 7.38 53.89
N GLY A 14 16.75 6.68 53.10
CA GLY A 14 16.65 6.72 51.62
C GLY A 14 15.39 6.00 51.17
N LEU A 15 14.36 6.75 50.73
CA LEU A 15 13.22 6.20 50.00
C LEU A 15 13.74 5.76 48.60
N CYS A 16 14.01 4.48 48.44
CA CYS A 16 14.15 3.87 47.13
C CYS A 16 12.75 3.76 46.47
N CYS A 17 12.35 4.76 45.70
CA CYS A 17 11.24 4.63 44.78
C CYS A 17 11.63 3.64 43.68
N LEU A 18 11.25 2.38 43.85
CA LEU A 18 11.27 1.39 42.78
C LEU A 18 10.28 1.82 41.68
N TRP A 19 10.77 2.47 40.64
CA TRP A 19 10.05 2.64 39.38
C TRP A 19 9.93 1.24 38.74
N PHE A 20 8.82 0.57 39.02
CA PHE A 20 8.36 -0.51 38.14
C PHE A 20 7.89 0.14 36.83
N GLY A 21 8.81 0.38 35.93
CA GLY A 21 8.48 0.57 34.51
C GLY A 21 7.80 -0.73 34.07
N ALA A 22 6.45 -0.71 33.97
CA ALA A 22 5.74 -1.76 33.28
C ALA A 22 6.29 -1.81 31.87
N LEU A 23 7.15 -2.78 31.57
CA LEU A 23 7.38 -3.25 30.21
C LEU A 23 5.99 -3.72 29.70
N GLN A 24 5.23 -2.80 29.12
CA GLN A 24 4.12 -3.17 28.26
C GLN A 24 4.75 -3.92 27.09
N GLY A 25 4.78 -5.25 27.21
CA GLY A 25 5.10 -6.09 26.08
C GLY A 25 4.20 -5.66 24.91
N GLN A 26 4.77 -5.18 23.82
CA GLN A 26 4.00 -4.89 22.62
C GLN A 26 3.21 -6.15 22.29
N ALA A 27 1.87 -6.04 22.33
CA ALA A 27 1.02 -7.15 21.94
C ALA A 27 1.43 -7.58 20.52
N THR A 28 1.67 -8.87 20.34
CA THR A 28 1.99 -9.42 19.01
C THR A 28 0.84 -9.11 18.08
N VAL A 29 1.14 -8.46 16.95
CA VAL A 29 0.14 -8.17 15.92
C VAL A 29 -0.32 -9.50 15.31
N ARG A 30 -1.63 -9.76 15.34
CA ARG A 30 -2.27 -10.88 14.68
C ARG A 30 -3.14 -10.36 13.54
N ASN A 31 -2.81 -10.70 12.31
CA ASN A 31 -3.62 -10.35 11.14
C ASN A 31 -4.95 -11.09 11.17
N GLY A 32 -5.93 -10.64 10.38
CA GLY A 32 -7.19 -11.37 10.23
C GLY A 32 -6.99 -12.82 9.81
N ALA A 33 -6.00 -13.10 8.96
CA ALA A 33 -5.65 -14.45 8.50
C ALA A 33 -5.13 -15.38 9.61
N ASP A 34 -4.56 -14.84 10.68
CA ASP A 34 -4.01 -15.62 11.79
C ASP A 34 -5.10 -16.06 12.80
N GLN A 35 -6.35 -15.62 12.59
CA GLN A 35 -7.48 -15.85 13.50
C GLN A 35 -8.43 -16.92 12.94
N LEU A 36 -7.90 -18.15 12.75
CA LEU A 36 -8.67 -19.28 12.22
C LEU A 36 -9.86 -19.65 13.11
N ASP A 37 -9.74 -19.43 14.41
CA ASP A 37 -10.82 -19.63 15.39
C ASP A 37 -12.06 -18.76 15.08
N LYS A 38 -11.86 -17.57 14.50
CA LYS A 38 -12.95 -16.68 14.06
C LYS A 38 -13.35 -16.93 12.60
N LEU A 39 -12.42 -17.36 11.75
CA LEU A 39 -12.67 -17.55 10.32
C LEU A 39 -13.44 -18.84 10.03
N LEU A 40 -13.00 -19.98 10.59
CA LEU A 40 -13.55 -21.29 10.24
C LEU A 40 -15.06 -21.41 10.52
N PRO A 41 -15.62 -20.91 11.63
CA PRO A 41 -17.07 -20.93 11.85
C PRO A 41 -17.87 -20.18 10.79
N LEU A 42 -17.31 -19.10 10.21
CA LEU A 42 -17.96 -18.34 9.15
C LEU A 42 -17.97 -19.08 7.81
N LEU A 43 -17.11 -20.07 7.62
CA LEU A 43 -16.94 -20.83 6.39
C LEU A 43 -17.65 -22.19 6.42
N GLU A 44 -18.12 -22.63 7.58
CA GLU A 44 -18.75 -23.95 7.75
C GLU A 44 -19.93 -24.14 6.81
N GLY A 45 -19.93 -25.27 6.08
CA GLY A 45 -20.98 -25.64 5.13
C GLY A 45 -21.03 -24.79 3.84
N LYS A 46 -20.13 -23.80 3.64
CA LYS A 46 -20.12 -22.91 2.48
C LYS A 46 -19.11 -23.36 1.42
N ARG A 47 -19.42 -23.02 0.16
CA ARG A 47 -18.50 -23.16 -0.97
C ARG A 47 -17.61 -21.92 -1.02
N VAL A 48 -16.35 -22.08 -0.65
CA VAL A 48 -15.38 -20.98 -0.43
C VAL A 48 -14.51 -20.75 -1.65
N SER A 49 -14.40 -19.50 -2.10
CA SER A 49 -13.38 -19.03 -3.03
C SER A 49 -12.48 -17.99 -2.36
N LEU A 50 -11.20 -17.94 -2.74
CA LEU A 50 -10.23 -17.02 -2.16
C LEU A 50 -9.86 -15.92 -3.16
N VAL A 51 -9.59 -14.71 -2.65
CA VAL A 51 -8.98 -13.60 -3.40
C VAL A 51 -7.67 -13.29 -2.68
N VAL A 52 -6.58 -13.85 -3.16
CA VAL A 52 -5.31 -13.93 -2.41
C VAL A 52 -4.10 -13.81 -3.34
N ASN A 53 -2.96 -13.44 -2.77
CA ASN A 53 -1.67 -13.45 -3.44
C ASN A 53 -0.56 -13.97 -2.49
N HIS A 54 0.71 -13.80 -2.86
CA HIS A 54 1.86 -14.27 -2.07
C HIS A 54 1.96 -13.68 -0.66
N THR A 55 1.31 -12.53 -0.39
CA THR A 55 1.29 -11.92 0.95
C THR A 55 0.25 -12.54 1.88
N SER A 56 -0.64 -13.37 1.36
CA SER A 56 -1.77 -13.99 2.08
C SER A 56 -1.27 -15.15 2.95
N LEU A 57 -0.55 -14.81 4.01
CA LEU A 57 -0.02 -15.76 4.98
C LEU A 57 -0.90 -15.80 6.23
N CYS A 58 -1.16 -17.03 6.70
CA CYS A 58 -1.58 -17.35 8.05
C CYS A 58 -0.29 -17.77 8.77
N GLU A 59 0.21 -16.94 9.68
CA GLU A 59 1.54 -17.06 10.27
C GLU A 59 2.64 -17.17 9.18
N LYS A 60 3.15 -18.36 8.92
CA LYS A 60 4.22 -18.64 7.93
C LYS A 60 3.73 -19.46 6.72
N THR A 61 2.47 -19.89 6.72
CA THR A 61 1.91 -20.76 5.69
C THR A 61 0.92 -19.97 4.84
N HIS A 62 0.93 -20.19 3.53
CA HIS A 62 -0.02 -19.54 2.64
C HIS A 62 -1.47 -19.92 3.00
N LEU A 63 -2.38 -18.94 3.04
CA LEU A 63 -3.76 -19.13 3.47
C LEU A 63 -4.49 -20.22 2.72
N LEU A 64 -4.26 -20.37 1.39
CA LEU A 64 -4.82 -21.49 0.63
C LEU A 64 -4.36 -22.84 1.19
N ASP A 65 -3.07 -22.99 1.47
CA ASP A 65 -2.51 -24.24 1.98
C ASP A 65 -3.10 -24.56 3.36
N THR A 66 -3.21 -23.54 4.24
CA THR A 66 -3.81 -23.65 5.56
C THR A 66 -5.29 -24.06 5.47
N LEU A 67 -6.11 -23.31 4.72
CA LEU A 67 -7.55 -23.58 4.63
C LEU A 67 -7.86 -24.91 3.93
N SER A 68 -7.03 -25.35 2.99
CA SER A 68 -7.21 -26.64 2.30
C SER A 68 -7.12 -27.86 3.23
N THR A 69 -6.58 -27.70 4.44
CA THR A 69 -6.57 -28.76 5.47
C THR A 69 -7.91 -28.89 6.20
N TYR A 70 -8.76 -27.88 6.17
CA TYR A 70 -10.04 -27.83 6.87
C TYR A 70 -11.24 -27.96 5.94
N LEU A 71 -11.14 -27.43 4.72
CA LEU A 71 -12.27 -27.37 3.79
C LEU A 71 -11.82 -27.39 2.32
N LYS A 72 -12.75 -27.72 1.43
CA LYS A 72 -12.50 -27.72 -0.01
C LYS A 72 -12.65 -26.32 -0.57
N ILE A 73 -11.55 -25.72 -1.07
CA ILE A 73 -11.57 -24.44 -1.78
C ILE A 73 -12.02 -24.66 -3.23
N VAL A 74 -12.99 -23.86 -3.69
CA VAL A 74 -13.56 -23.95 -5.04
C VAL A 74 -12.56 -23.45 -6.09
N GLN A 75 -11.99 -22.25 -5.85
CA GLN A 75 -11.03 -21.57 -6.72
C GLN A 75 -10.33 -20.43 -6.00
N VAL A 76 -9.25 -19.97 -6.61
CA VAL A 76 -8.50 -18.75 -6.22
C VAL A 76 -8.64 -17.70 -7.30
N PHE A 77 -8.93 -16.47 -6.92
CA PHE A 77 -8.81 -15.29 -7.76
C PHE A 77 -7.46 -14.60 -7.48
N ALA A 78 -6.61 -14.53 -8.49
CA ALA A 78 -5.26 -13.96 -8.38
C ALA A 78 -5.21 -12.53 -8.95
N PRO A 79 -4.77 -11.53 -8.17
CA PRO A 79 -4.60 -10.14 -8.62
C PRO A 79 -3.32 -9.96 -9.44
N GLU A 80 -2.93 -8.71 -9.68
CA GLU A 80 -1.60 -8.34 -10.19
C GLU A 80 -0.48 -9.04 -9.40
N HIS A 81 0.60 -9.40 -10.06
CA HIS A 81 1.73 -10.21 -9.57
C HIS A 81 1.43 -11.69 -9.34
N GLY A 82 0.21 -12.15 -9.63
CA GLY A 82 -0.15 -13.56 -9.56
C GLY A 82 -0.38 -14.09 -8.15
N PHE A 83 -0.73 -15.36 -8.08
CA PHE A 83 -1.16 -16.00 -6.85
C PHE A 83 0.00 -16.25 -5.86
N ARG A 84 1.17 -16.73 -6.34
CA ARG A 84 2.35 -16.99 -5.49
C ARG A 84 3.48 -15.98 -5.71
N GLY A 85 3.21 -14.84 -6.36
CA GLY A 85 4.19 -13.77 -6.59
C GLY A 85 5.20 -14.07 -7.70
N GLU A 86 4.84 -14.92 -8.64
CA GLU A 86 5.72 -15.38 -9.73
C GLU A 86 5.77 -14.39 -10.92
N ALA A 87 4.81 -13.47 -11.01
CA ALA A 87 4.72 -12.50 -12.10
C ALA A 87 5.39 -11.17 -11.75
N ASP A 88 6.22 -10.66 -12.66
CA ASP A 88 6.82 -9.34 -12.56
C ASP A 88 5.77 -8.22 -12.68
N ALA A 89 6.17 -6.98 -12.37
CA ALA A 89 5.29 -5.82 -12.45
C ALA A 89 4.73 -5.64 -13.87
N GLY A 90 3.39 -5.62 -13.99
CA GLY A 90 2.70 -5.48 -15.29
C GLY A 90 2.64 -6.74 -16.13
N GLU A 91 3.19 -7.87 -15.68
CA GLU A 91 3.13 -9.14 -16.38
C GLU A 91 1.72 -9.76 -16.31
N SER A 92 1.26 -10.38 -17.40
CA SER A 92 -0.07 -10.97 -17.47
C SER A 92 -0.16 -12.24 -16.61
N VAL A 93 -1.13 -12.26 -15.69
CA VAL A 93 -1.48 -13.45 -14.91
C VAL A 93 -2.47 -14.29 -15.70
N LYS A 94 -2.15 -15.57 -15.94
CA LYS A 94 -3.02 -16.48 -16.70
C LYS A 94 -3.87 -17.36 -15.76
N ASP A 95 -5.03 -17.76 -16.24
CA ASP A 95 -5.81 -18.82 -15.60
C ASP A 95 -5.02 -20.12 -15.58
N GLY A 96 -5.17 -20.92 -14.52
CA GLY A 96 -4.43 -22.16 -14.34
C GLY A 96 -4.94 -23.00 -13.18
N LYS A 97 -4.05 -23.81 -12.63
CA LYS A 97 -4.27 -24.56 -11.38
C LYS A 97 -3.04 -24.40 -10.51
N ASP A 98 -3.26 -24.27 -9.21
CA ASP A 98 -2.16 -24.33 -8.25
C ASP A 98 -1.55 -25.74 -8.26
N LEU A 99 -0.23 -25.81 -8.48
CA LEU A 99 0.47 -27.10 -8.61
C LEU A 99 0.47 -27.91 -7.29
N ARG A 100 0.33 -27.23 -6.16
CA ARG A 100 0.41 -27.85 -4.84
C ARG A 100 -0.93 -28.44 -4.39
N THR A 101 -2.01 -27.68 -4.58
CA THR A 101 -3.36 -28.06 -4.10
C THR A 101 -4.29 -28.53 -5.21
N GLY A 102 -3.93 -28.30 -6.48
CA GLY A 102 -4.80 -28.57 -7.64
C GLY A 102 -5.96 -27.59 -7.79
N VAL A 103 -6.09 -26.58 -6.91
CA VAL A 103 -7.19 -25.62 -6.93
C VAL A 103 -7.11 -24.72 -8.17
N PRO A 104 -8.22 -24.51 -8.90
CA PRO A 104 -8.26 -23.61 -10.06
C PRO A 104 -7.89 -22.17 -9.69
N ILE A 105 -7.06 -21.53 -10.52
CA ILE A 105 -6.68 -20.11 -10.41
C ILE A 105 -7.37 -19.34 -11.53
N ARG A 106 -7.99 -18.20 -11.19
CA ARG A 106 -8.60 -17.23 -12.09
C ARG A 106 -7.90 -15.90 -11.97
N SER A 107 -7.46 -15.34 -13.08
CA SER A 107 -6.81 -14.04 -13.10
C SER A 107 -7.81 -12.89 -12.94
N LEU A 108 -7.51 -11.94 -12.05
CA LEU A 108 -8.16 -10.63 -11.95
C LEU A 108 -7.24 -9.51 -12.48
N TYR A 109 -6.28 -9.85 -13.35
CA TYR A 109 -5.38 -8.88 -13.96
C TYR A 109 -5.33 -9.05 -15.49
N GLY A 110 -5.26 -7.93 -16.20
CA GLY A 110 -5.30 -7.92 -17.67
C GLY A 110 -6.71 -7.72 -18.23
N LYS A 111 -7.28 -8.72 -18.88
CA LYS A 111 -8.59 -8.60 -19.60
C LYS A 111 -9.78 -8.41 -18.67
N SER A 112 -9.82 -9.10 -17.54
CA SER A 112 -10.86 -8.96 -16.53
C SER A 112 -10.24 -8.57 -15.19
N LYS A 113 -10.78 -7.53 -14.56
CA LYS A 113 -10.38 -7.06 -13.22
C LYS A 113 -11.44 -7.35 -12.17
N LYS A 114 -12.61 -7.83 -12.60
CA LYS A 114 -13.76 -8.16 -11.75
C LYS A 114 -14.14 -9.63 -11.97
N PRO A 115 -14.42 -10.39 -10.89
CA PRO A 115 -14.98 -11.74 -11.03
C PRO A 115 -16.24 -11.75 -11.88
N LEU A 116 -16.34 -12.68 -12.82
CA LEU A 116 -17.51 -12.83 -13.68
C LEU A 116 -18.62 -13.62 -12.94
N PRO A 117 -19.92 -13.36 -13.25
CA PRO A 117 -21.02 -14.11 -12.65
C PRO A 117 -20.89 -15.63 -12.80
N SER A 118 -20.43 -16.10 -13.97
CA SER A 118 -20.18 -17.53 -14.23
C SER A 118 -19.10 -18.13 -13.33
N GLN A 119 -18.08 -17.34 -12.95
CA GLN A 119 -17.03 -17.75 -12.03
C GLN A 119 -17.53 -17.80 -10.57
N LEU A 120 -18.58 -17.02 -10.23
CA LEU A 120 -19.16 -16.96 -8.89
C LEU A 120 -20.32 -17.96 -8.68
N ALA A 121 -20.85 -18.59 -9.73
CA ALA A 121 -22.00 -19.49 -9.64
C ALA A 121 -21.80 -20.66 -8.64
N GLY A 122 -20.56 -21.17 -8.52
CA GLY A 122 -20.20 -22.24 -7.58
C GLY A 122 -19.70 -21.76 -6.22
N THR A 123 -19.81 -20.48 -5.89
CA THR A 123 -19.26 -19.87 -4.67
C THR A 123 -20.38 -19.30 -3.81
N ASP A 124 -20.32 -19.52 -2.51
CA ASP A 124 -21.24 -18.89 -1.53
C ASP A 124 -20.55 -17.69 -0.85
N VAL A 125 -19.27 -17.84 -0.52
CA VAL A 125 -18.48 -16.82 0.17
C VAL A 125 -17.11 -16.66 -0.49
N LEU A 126 -16.66 -15.39 -0.62
CA LEU A 126 -15.30 -15.04 -0.99
C LEU A 126 -14.53 -14.61 0.25
N VAL A 127 -13.30 -15.10 0.41
CA VAL A 127 -12.36 -14.63 1.44
C VAL A 127 -11.28 -13.80 0.76
N PHE A 128 -11.18 -12.54 1.13
CA PHE A 128 -10.19 -11.60 0.61
C PHE A 128 -9.06 -11.41 1.63
N ASP A 129 -7.84 -11.67 1.21
CA ASP A 129 -6.64 -11.49 2.03
C ASP A 129 -5.47 -11.02 1.17
N MET A 130 -5.12 -9.75 1.27
CA MET A 130 -3.96 -9.16 0.60
C MET A 130 -3.38 -8.02 1.43
N GLN A 131 -2.04 -7.85 1.38
CA GLN A 131 -1.35 -6.74 2.04
C GLN A 131 -1.35 -5.50 1.16
N ASP A 132 -1.98 -4.42 1.60
CA ASP A 132 -1.89 -3.07 1.02
C ASP A 132 -0.69 -2.29 1.58
N VAL A 133 -0.34 -1.17 0.94
CA VAL A 133 0.75 -0.28 1.39
C VAL A 133 0.26 1.14 1.74
N GLY A 134 -1.04 1.37 1.80
CA GLY A 134 -1.64 2.64 2.20
C GLY A 134 -1.67 3.73 1.13
N ALA A 135 -1.25 3.44 -0.10
CA ALA A 135 -1.23 4.39 -1.21
C ALA A 135 -2.36 4.10 -2.20
N ARG A 136 -3.20 5.10 -2.53
CA ARG A 136 -4.38 4.97 -3.40
C ARG A 136 -4.12 4.27 -4.72
N PHE A 137 -2.96 4.47 -5.32
CA PHE A 137 -2.59 3.90 -6.61
C PHE A 137 -2.00 2.49 -6.50
N TYR A 138 -1.85 1.94 -5.31
CA TYR A 138 -1.55 0.54 -5.12
C TYR A 138 -2.80 -0.29 -5.39
N THR A 139 -2.76 -1.18 -6.38
CA THR A 139 -3.97 -1.65 -7.08
C THR A 139 -4.82 -2.67 -6.34
N TYR A 140 -4.38 -3.19 -5.19
CA TYR A 140 -5.18 -4.16 -4.41
C TYR A 140 -6.45 -3.55 -3.84
N LEU A 141 -6.46 -2.25 -3.53
CA LEU A 141 -7.69 -1.53 -3.21
C LEU A 141 -8.71 -1.58 -4.36
N SER A 142 -8.25 -1.40 -5.61
CA SER A 142 -9.11 -1.47 -6.78
C SER A 142 -9.62 -2.90 -7.03
N THR A 143 -8.81 -3.91 -6.72
CA THR A 143 -9.23 -5.31 -6.74
C THR A 143 -10.33 -5.56 -5.70
N LEU A 144 -10.15 -5.07 -4.46
CA LEU A 144 -11.18 -5.15 -3.41
C LEU A 144 -12.49 -4.52 -3.87
N TYR A 145 -12.44 -3.32 -4.44
CA TYR A 145 -13.63 -2.64 -4.97
C TYR A 145 -14.39 -3.50 -5.98
N TYR A 146 -13.69 -4.09 -6.97
CA TYR A 146 -14.33 -4.93 -7.98
C TYR A 146 -14.84 -6.26 -7.41
N VAL A 147 -14.17 -6.83 -6.43
CA VAL A 147 -14.64 -8.03 -5.72
C VAL A 147 -15.90 -7.72 -4.92
N MET A 148 -15.94 -6.61 -4.17
CA MET A 148 -17.13 -6.14 -3.45
C MET A 148 -18.31 -5.92 -4.40
N GLN A 149 -18.06 -5.25 -5.54
CA GLN A 149 -19.09 -5.02 -6.55
C GLN A 149 -19.61 -6.33 -7.12
N ALA A 150 -18.74 -7.29 -7.46
CA ALA A 150 -19.13 -8.60 -7.97
C ALA A 150 -19.93 -9.40 -6.92
N CYS A 151 -19.53 -9.35 -5.65
CA CYS A 151 -20.28 -9.98 -4.56
C CYS A 151 -21.67 -9.40 -4.41
N ALA A 152 -21.79 -8.06 -4.40
CA ALA A 152 -23.08 -7.37 -4.29
C ALA A 152 -24.03 -7.71 -5.46
N GLU A 153 -23.52 -7.68 -6.70
CA GLU A 153 -24.29 -8.00 -7.91
C GLU A 153 -24.75 -9.45 -7.98
N ASN A 154 -24.03 -10.38 -7.34
CA ASN A 154 -24.32 -11.84 -7.42
C ASN A 154 -24.75 -12.42 -6.07
N HIS A 155 -25.10 -11.56 -5.10
CA HIS A 155 -25.59 -11.97 -3.76
C HIS A 155 -24.62 -12.94 -3.06
N LYS A 156 -23.32 -12.65 -3.12
CA LYS A 156 -22.26 -13.39 -2.43
C LYS A 156 -21.80 -12.67 -1.20
N GLU A 157 -21.43 -13.43 -0.17
CA GLU A 157 -20.79 -12.90 1.02
C GLU A 157 -19.30 -12.66 0.76
N LEU A 158 -18.77 -11.59 1.33
CA LEU A 158 -17.34 -11.29 1.33
C LEU A 158 -16.83 -11.21 2.75
N ILE A 159 -15.78 -11.96 3.04
CA ILE A 159 -15.01 -11.87 4.29
C ILE A 159 -13.67 -11.24 3.96
N VAL A 160 -13.33 -10.12 4.62
CA VAL A 160 -12.03 -9.46 4.51
C VAL A 160 -11.20 -9.81 5.73
N LEU A 161 -10.06 -10.45 5.51
CA LEU A 161 -9.05 -10.69 6.55
C LEU A 161 -8.12 -9.48 6.57
N ASP A 162 -8.30 -8.62 7.56
CA ASP A 162 -7.65 -7.31 7.57
C ASP A 162 -6.17 -7.39 7.97
N ARG A 163 -5.38 -6.43 7.49
CA ARG A 163 -3.94 -6.30 7.71
C ARG A 163 -3.56 -4.86 8.01
N PRO A 164 -2.52 -4.61 8.84
CA PRO A 164 -2.06 -3.26 9.13
C PRO A 164 -1.67 -2.47 7.88
N ASN A 165 -1.86 -1.16 7.93
CA ASN A 165 -1.37 -0.24 6.91
C ASN A 165 0.03 0.27 7.28
N PRO A 166 1.11 -0.04 6.50
CA PRO A 166 2.46 0.40 6.83
C PRO A 166 2.70 1.90 6.57
N CYS A 167 1.89 2.54 5.70
CA CYS A 167 1.92 3.99 5.44
C CYS A 167 0.66 4.66 6.00
N ASP A 168 0.50 4.63 7.32
CA ASP A 168 -0.70 5.08 8.01
C ASP A 168 -0.77 6.61 8.16
N TYR A 169 -0.78 7.31 7.02
CA TYR A 169 -0.92 8.76 6.92
C TYR A 169 -2.16 9.14 6.11
N VAL A 170 -2.72 10.31 6.37
CA VAL A 170 -3.76 10.94 5.53
C VAL A 170 -3.17 12.16 4.86
N ASP A 171 -2.76 12.02 3.58
CA ASP A 171 -2.03 13.06 2.88
C ASP A 171 -2.16 12.99 1.35
N GLY A 172 -1.86 14.13 0.69
CA GLY A 172 -1.88 14.27 -0.76
C GLY A 172 -3.28 14.59 -1.33
N PRO A 173 -3.37 14.87 -2.64
CA PRO A 173 -4.63 15.28 -3.26
C PRO A 173 -5.66 14.16 -3.27
N VAL A 174 -6.91 14.52 -2.96
CA VAL A 174 -8.09 13.63 -3.11
C VAL A 174 -8.39 13.48 -4.59
N ARG A 175 -8.72 12.26 -5.03
CA ARG A 175 -8.99 11.97 -6.44
C ARG A 175 -10.31 12.62 -6.89
N GLU A 176 -10.23 13.47 -7.91
CA GLU A 176 -11.38 14.07 -8.60
C GLU A 176 -12.11 13.05 -9.50
N LYS A 177 -13.42 13.23 -9.67
CA LYS A 177 -14.29 12.30 -10.43
C LYS A 177 -13.75 11.97 -11.84
N ALA A 178 -13.18 12.95 -12.56
CA ALA A 178 -12.66 12.80 -13.91
C ALA A 178 -11.41 11.90 -14.01
N TYR A 179 -10.76 11.59 -12.88
CA TYR A 179 -9.54 10.78 -12.82
C TYR A 179 -9.78 9.38 -12.26
N LYS A 180 -11.04 8.92 -12.21
CA LYS A 180 -11.35 7.53 -11.81
C LYS A 180 -10.67 6.56 -12.76
N SER A 181 -9.90 5.64 -12.20
CA SER A 181 -9.11 4.65 -12.96
C SER A 181 -8.76 3.46 -12.06
N PHE A 182 -8.07 2.45 -12.59
CA PHE A 182 -7.61 1.33 -11.78
C PHE A 182 -6.54 1.73 -10.75
N VAL A 183 -5.77 2.79 -10.99
CA VAL A 183 -4.81 3.38 -10.03
C VAL A 183 -5.43 4.51 -9.18
N GLY A 184 -6.74 4.69 -9.26
CA GLY A 184 -7.49 5.74 -8.54
C GLY A 184 -8.98 5.41 -8.51
N MET A 185 -9.35 4.27 -7.93
CA MET A 185 -10.74 3.79 -7.92
C MET A 185 -11.65 4.66 -7.05
N LEU A 186 -11.20 4.98 -5.85
CA LEU A 186 -11.98 5.68 -4.83
C LEU A 186 -11.66 7.18 -4.78
N PRO A 187 -12.61 8.03 -4.33
CA PRO A 187 -12.40 9.47 -4.12
C PRO A 187 -11.70 9.72 -2.77
N ILE A 188 -10.47 9.24 -2.63
CA ILE A 188 -9.66 9.31 -1.43
C ILE A 188 -8.31 9.97 -1.72
N PRO A 189 -7.54 10.45 -0.72
CA PRO A 189 -6.23 11.05 -0.92
C PRO A 189 -5.17 10.02 -1.37
N VAL A 190 -3.98 10.49 -1.74
CA VAL A 190 -2.84 9.65 -2.12
C VAL A 190 -2.51 8.65 -1.02
N LEU A 191 -2.33 9.13 0.20
CA LEU A 191 -2.23 8.32 1.42
C LEU A 191 -3.58 8.39 2.15
N HIS A 192 -4.23 7.25 2.30
CA HIS A 192 -5.60 7.21 2.78
C HIS A 192 -5.73 6.91 4.29
N GLY A 193 -4.65 6.46 4.95
CA GLY A 193 -4.64 6.21 6.39
C GLY A 193 -5.69 5.20 6.86
N CYS A 194 -6.02 4.21 6.08
CA CYS A 194 -6.98 3.16 6.41
C CYS A 194 -6.38 1.79 6.11
N THR A 195 -6.88 0.75 6.74
CA THR A 195 -6.69 -0.63 6.30
C THR A 195 -7.65 -0.98 5.17
N LEU A 196 -7.47 -2.12 4.50
CA LEU A 196 -8.42 -2.60 3.49
C LEU A 196 -9.79 -2.94 4.10
N GLY A 197 -9.85 -3.43 5.33
CA GLY A 197 -11.09 -3.67 6.05
C GLY A 197 -11.88 -2.37 6.30
N GLU A 198 -11.21 -1.32 6.74
CA GLU A 198 -11.82 0.00 6.93
C GLU A 198 -12.29 0.61 5.61
N LEU A 199 -11.49 0.47 4.53
CA LEU A 199 -11.92 0.90 3.19
C LEU A 199 -13.11 0.10 2.68
N ALA A 200 -13.19 -1.20 2.94
CA ALA A 200 -14.37 -2.00 2.59
C ALA A 200 -15.64 -1.50 3.29
N ARG A 201 -15.56 -1.17 4.60
CA ARG A 201 -16.67 -0.53 5.32
C ARG A 201 -17.07 0.81 4.70
N MET A 202 -16.06 1.63 4.38
CA MET A 202 -16.28 2.95 3.78
C MET A 202 -16.91 2.84 2.39
N ILE A 203 -16.47 1.90 1.54
CA ILE A 203 -17.06 1.64 0.22
C ILE A 203 -18.56 1.34 0.33
N ASN A 204 -18.97 0.49 1.27
CA ASN A 204 -20.37 0.19 1.54
C ASN A 204 -21.11 1.41 2.13
N GLY A 205 -20.56 2.01 3.18
CA GLY A 205 -21.24 3.06 3.94
C GLY A 205 -21.45 4.36 3.16
N GLU A 206 -20.50 4.71 2.29
CA GLU A 206 -20.62 5.88 1.40
C GLU A 206 -21.30 5.56 0.05
N GLY A 207 -21.76 4.31 -0.16
CA GLY A 207 -22.46 3.89 -1.38
C GLY A 207 -21.59 3.94 -2.64
N TRP A 208 -20.27 3.77 -2.52
CA TRP A 208 -19.35 3.94 -3.64
C TRP A 208 -19.41 2.81 -4.68
N LEU A 209 -20.07 1.68 -4.36
CA LEU A 209 -20.34 0.62 -5.34
C LEU A 209 -21.30 1.10 -6.45
N GLY A 210 -22.08 2.15 -6.18
CA GLY A 210 -23.11 2.69 -7.09
C GLY A 210 -24.37 1.83 -7.12
N HIS A 211 -25.41 2.32 -7.84
CA HIS A 211 -26.68 1.60 -8.04
C HIS A 211 -27.33 1.04 -6.76
N GLN A 212 -27.12 1.71 -5.61
CA GLN A 212 -27.60 1.25 -4.29
C GLN A 212 -27.10 -0.16 -3.90
N LEU A 213 -26.02 -0.64 -4.53
CA LEU A 213 -25.44 -1.92 -4.22
C LEU A 213 -24.82 -1.91 -2.81
N GLN A 214 -25.07 -2.98 -2.06
CA GLN A 214 -24.48 -3.26 -0.76
C GLN A 214 -23.84 -4.65 -0.80
N CYS A 215 -22.58 -4.73 -0.48
CA CYS A 215 -21.88 -6.01 -0.33
C CYS A 215 -22.20 -6.60 1.05
N SER A 216 -22.62 -7.87 1.10
CA SER A 216 -22.69 -8.62 2.35
C SER A 216 -21.25 -8.81 2.87
N LEU A 217 -20.83 -7.97 3.81
CA LEU A 217 -19.44 -7.81 4.23
C LEU A 217 -19.24 -8.24 5.68
N HIS A 218 -18.27 -9.11 5.91
CA HIS A 218 -17.72 -9.42 7.21
C HIS A 218 -16.23 -9.07 7.25
N ILE A 219 -15.73 -8.54 8.35
CA ILE A 219 -14.30 -8.22 8.52
C ILE A 219 -13.77 -8.96 9.74
N ILE A 220 -12.67 -9.67 9.58
CA ILE A 220 -11.88 -10.18 10.71
C ILE A 220 -10.76 -9.15 10.93
N PRO A 221 -10.86 -8.32 11.99
CA PRO A 221 -9.93 -7.23 12.20
C PRO A 221 -8.56 -7.73 12.68
N VAL A 222 -7.57 -6.88 12.55
CA VAL A 222 -6.24 -7.09 13.15
C VAL A 222 -6.34 -6.98 14.66
N GLU A 223 -5.63 -7.82 15.38
CA GLU A 223 -5.45 -7.70 16.84
C GLU A 223 -4.05 -7.18 17.17
N GLY A 224 -3.94 -6.36 18.22
CA GLY A 224 -2.65 -5.87 18.72
C GLY A 224 -2.00 -4.77 17.88
N TRP A 225 -2.70 -4.20 16.90
CA TRP A 225 -2.25 -3.04 16.12
C TRP A 225 -3.27 -1.90 16.22
N ARG A 226 -2.78 -0.66 16.14
CA ARG A 226 -3.60 0.55 16.14
C ARG A 226 -3.02 1.58 15.17
N HIS A 227 -3.82 2.56 14.76
CA HIS A 227 -3.38 3.68 13.95
C HIS A 227 -2.21 4.43 14.60
N GLY A 228 -1.26 4.88 13.77
CA GLY A 228 -0.02 5.50 14.23
C GLY A 228 1.08 4.54 14.69
N GLN A 229 0.80 3.25 14.82
CA GLN A 229 1.81 2.25 15.16
C GLN A 229 2.56 1.81 13.90
N SER A 230 3.89 1.90 13.92
CA SER A 230 4.75 1.38 12.87
C SER A 230 4.56 -0.12 12.68
N TYR A 231 4.55 -0.56 11.44
CA TYR A 231 4.43 -1.98 11.11
C TYR A 231 5.32 -2.33 9.90
N SER A 232 6.33 -3.17 10.15
CA SER A 232 7.17 -3.74 9.11
C SER A 232 6.50 -4.97 8.51
N LEU A 233 6.41 -5.01 7.18
CA LEU A 233 5.74 -6.12 6.50
C LEU A 233 6.59 -7.40 6.55
N PRO A 234 6.02 -8.54 6.97
CA PRO A 234 6.76 -9.81 7.03
C PRO A 234 7.14 -10.35 5.65
N VAL A 235 6.42 -9.91 4.61
CA VAL A 235 6.65 -10.29 3.21
C VAL A 235 6.58 -9.04 2.36
N LYS A 236 7.51 -8.89 1.40
CA LYS A 236 7.48 -7.79 0.43
C LYS A 236 6.12 -7.77 -0.31
N PRO A 237 5.42 -6.62 -0.36
CA PRO A 237 4.07 -6.56 -0.91
C PRO A 237 4.03 -6.64 -2.45
N SER A 238 5.16 -6.32 -3.10
CA SER A 238 5.34 -6.46 -4.54
C SER A 238 6.82 -6.66 -4.88
N PRO A 239 7.16 -7.14 -6.11
CA PRO A 239 8.54 -7.30 -6.55
C PRO A 239 9.40 -6.04 -6.39
N ASN A 240 8.82 -4.86 -6.59
CA ASN A 240 9.54 -3.59 -6.55
C ASN A 240 9.42 -2.81 -5.22
N LEU A 241 8.91 -3.42 -4.17
CA LEU A 241 8.89 -2.86 -2.81
C LEU A 241 9.59 -3.83 -1.83
N PRO A 242 10.93 -3.92 -1.90
CA PRO A 242 11.67 -4.99 -1.21
C PRO A 242 11.80 -4.81 0.31
N ASN A 243 11.60 -3.60 0.84
CA ASN A 243 11.81 -3.26 2.25
C ASN A 243 10.98 -2.05 2.69
N ASP A 244 10.99 -1.76 4.00
CA ASP A 244 10.22 -0.66 4.61
C ASP A 244 10.57 0.71 4.03
N LEU A 245 11.84 0.97 3.70
CA LEU A 245 12.26 2.23 3.09
C LEU A 245 11.60 2.44 1.72
N SER A 246 11.59 1.40 0.87
CA SER A 246 10.94 1.48 -0.44
C SER A 246 9.42 1.69 -0.32
N ILE A 247 8.79 1.07 0.69
CA ILE A 247 7.36 1.23 0.98
C ILE A 247 7.08 2.66 1.44
N ALA A 248 7.88 3.22 2.36
CA ALA A 248 7.72 4.58 2.85
C ALA A 248 7.92 5.65 1.76
N LEU A 249 8.86 5.43 0.83
CA LEU A 249 9.15 6.34 -0.28
C LEU A 249 8.21 6.18 -1.47
N TYR A 250 7.56 5.02 -1.61
CA TYR A 250 6.69 4.69 -2.74
C TYR A 250 5.62 5.76 -3.04
N PRO A 251 4.88 6.31 -2.05
CA PRO A 251 3.86 7.32 -2.32
C PRO A 251 4.43 8.57 -3.01
N SER A 252 5.63 8.99 -2.63
CA SER A 252 6.30 10.19 -3.14
C SER A 252 7.05 9.96 -4.46
N LEU A 253 7.48 8.72 -4.75
CA LEU A 253 8.25 8.39 -5.95
C LEU A 253 7.40 7.79 -7.07
N CYS A 254 6.28 7.14 -6.77
CA CYS A 254 5.41 6.54 -7.80
C CYS A 254 4.94 7.54 -8.88
N PRO A 255 4.68 8.84 -8.59
CA PRO A 255 4.35 9.83 -9.62
C PRO A 255 5.37 9.97 -10.74
N PHE A 256 6.64 9.64 -10.49
CA PHE A 256 7.68 9.64 -11.54
C PHE A 256 7.38 8.66 -12.68
N GLU A 257 6.51 7.68 -12.51
CA GLU A 257 6.08 6.80 -13.61
C GLU A 257 5.37 7.56 -14.75
N GLY A 258 4.93 8.80 -14.51
CA GLY A 258 4.42 9.73 -15.53
C GLY A 258 5.51 10.59 -16.18
N THR A 259 6.77 10.40 -15.84
CA THR A 259 7.90 11.27 -16.22
C THR A 259 9.02 10.50 -16.90
N ALA A 260 10.10 11.21 -17.26
CA ALA A 260 11.35 10.66 -17.80
C ALA A 260 12.32 10.17 -16.70
N VAL A 261 11.90 10.08 -15.45
CA VAL A 261 12.77 9.72 -14.32
C VAL A 261 12.53 8.27 -13.92
N SER A 262 13.58 7.46 -13.90
CA SER A 262 13.56 6.10 -13.34
C SER A 262 13.55 6.18 -11.82
N VAL A 263 12.73 5.36 -11.17
CA VAL A 263 12.67 5.16 -9.71
C VAL A 263 13.46 3.93 -9.25
N GLY A 264 14.49 3.56 -10.01
CA GLY A 264 15.36 2.44 -9.67
C GLY A 264 14.79 1.05 -9.97
N ARG A 265 13.65 0.93 -10.68
CA ARG A 265 13.22 -0.38 -11.21
C ARG A 265 14.33 -0.94 -12.11
N GLY A 266 14.57 -2.25 -12.04
CA GLY A 266 15.72 -2.87 -12.69
C GLY A 266 17.03 -2.70 -11.91
N THR A 267 16.96 -2.38 -10.63
CA THR A 267 18.05 -2.45 -9.63
C THR A 267 17.60 -3.26 -8.42
N LEU A 268 18.50 -3.54 -7.47
CA LEU A 268 18.16 -4.19 -6.19
C LEU A 268 17.52 -3.24 -5.18
N PHE A 269 17.36 -1.95 -5.52
CA PHE A 269 16.85 -0.89 -4.64
C PHE A 269 15.79 -0.01 -5.32
N PRO A 270 14.74 -0.60 -5.92
CA PRO A 270 13.65 0.15 -6.53
C PRO A 270 12.94 1.01 -5.47
N PHE A 271 12.46 2.19 -5.89
CA PHE A 271 11.84 3.22 -5.03
C PHE A 271 12.72 3.70 -3.88
N GLN A 272 14.05 3.57 -4.02
CA GLN A 272 15.04 4.09 -3.07
C GLN A 272 16.06 5.01 -3.75
N VAL A 273 15.99 5.11 -5.06
CA VAL A 273 16.77 6.03 -5.90
C VAL A 273 15.88 6.61 -6.98
N ALA A 274 16.23 7.79 -7.50
CA ALA A 274 15.59 8.38 -8.66
C ALA A 274 16.63 9.01 -9.58
N GLY A 275 16.45 8.90 -10.91
CA GLY A 275 17.41 9.46 -11.85
C GLY A 275 17.00 9.33 -13.31
N SER A 276 17.66 10.12 -14.16
CA SER A 276 17.48 10.11 -15.61
C SER A 276 18.82 10.28 -16.33
N PRO A 277 19.01 9.68 -17.53
CA PRO A 277 20.21 9.90 -18.33
C PRO A 277 20.42 11.38 -18.71
N ASP A 278 19.35 12.15 -18.79
CA ASP A 278 19.36 13.54 -19.20
C ASP A 278 19.99 14.49 -18.15
N LEU A 279 20.16 14.01 -16.91
CA LEU A 279 20.55 14.84 -15.75
C LEU A 279 22.03 14.74 -15.35
N ARG A 280 22.90 14.21 -16.23
CA ARG A 280 24.35 14.04 -15.99
C ARG A 280 25.07 15.31 -15.52
N LYS A 281 24.60 16.49 -15.95
CA LYS A 281 25.22 17.77 -15.62
C LYS A 281 24.72 18.33 -14.27
N THR A 282 23.70 17.73 -13.66
CA THR A 282 23.04 18.26 -12.46
C THR A 282 23.28 17.43 -11.22
N PHE A 283 23.41 16.10 -11.38
CA PHE A 283 23.57 15.17 -10.28
C PHE A 283 24.85 14.33 -10.44
N SER A 284 25.54 14.06 -9.33
CA SER A 284 26.74 13.22 -9.28
C SER A 284 26.43 11.73 -9.05
N PHE A 285 25.42 11.42 -8.21
CA PHE A 285 24.98 10.05 -7.99
C PHE A 285 24.42 9.45 -9.27
N HIS A 286 24.72 8.19 -9.54
CA HIS A 286 24.25 7.51 -10.72
C HIS A 286 24.02 6.00 -10.48
N PHE A 287 23.15 5.42 -11.28
CA PHE A 287 22.85 3.99 -11.32
C PHE A 287 22.45 3.58 -12.75
N THR A 288 22.47 2.28 -13.02
CA THR A 288 22.09 1.76 -14.36
C THR A 288 21.03 0.68 -14.21
N PRO A 289 19.77 0.95 -14.60
CA PRO A 289 18.72 -0.07 -14.66
C PRO A 289 19.10 -1.22 -15.60
N LYS A 290 18.82 -2.46 -15.18
CA LYS A 290 18.99 -3.67 -16.00
C LYS A 290 17.73 -4.52 -15.98
N ALA A 291 17.56 -5.40 -16.95
CA ALA A 291 16.52 -6.42 -16.85
C ALA A 291 16.85 -7.34 -15.68
N LEU A 292 15.97 -7.38 -14.67
CA LEU A 292 16.10 -8.21 -13.49
C LEU A 292 14.86 -9.08 -13.34
N GLU A 293 15.04 -10.38 -13.39
CA GLU A 293 14.01 -11.35 -13.09
C GLU A 293 13.57 -11.24 -11.63
N GLY A 294 12.28 -11.32 -11.36
CA GLY A 294 11.72 -11.13 -10.02
C GLY A 294 11.63 -9.65 -9.58
N PHE A 295 11.89 -8.68 -10.47
CA PHE A 295 11.71 -7.23 -10.25
C PHE A 295 11.06 -6.56 -11.45
N ASP A 296 11.82 -6.33 -12.54
CA ASP A 296 11.35 -5.71 -13.78
C ASP A 296 12.25 -6.15 -14.95
N LYS A 297 11.66 -6.79 -15.96
CA LYS A 297 12.37 -7.24 -17.17
C LYS A 297 12.56 -6.12 -18.20
N HIS A 298 11.77 -5.03 -18.10
CA HIS A 298 11.76 -3.93 -19.06
C HIS A 298 11.80 -2.55 -18.37
N PRO A 299 12.76 -2.30 -17.47
CA PRO A 299 12.80 -1.05 -16.73
C PRO A 299 13.04 0.16 -17.63
N LEU A 300 12.48 1.30 -17.24
CA LEU A 300 12.76 2.58 -17.90
C LEU A 300 14.27 2.85 -17.89
N HIS A 301 14.81 3.27 -19.04
CA HIS A 301 16.26 3.51 -19.26
C HIS A 301 17.14 2.27 -19.08
N ARG A 302 16.62 1.10 -19.40
CA ARG A 302 17.42 -0.14 -19.37
C ARG A 302 18.78 0.05 -20.06
N ASP A 303 19.85 -0.41 -19.40
CA ASP A 303 21.27 -0.36 -19.82
C ASP A 303 21.82 1.06 -20.05
N ARG A 304 21.11 2.11 -19.60
CA ARG A 304 21.55 3.51 -19.67
C ARG A 304 21.85 4.03 -18.26
N THR A 305 22.96 4.74 -18.08
CA THR A 305 23.30 5.38 -16.79
C THR A 305 22.34 6.53 -16.53
N CYS A 306 21.62 6.45 -15.39
CA CYS A 306 20.72 7.49 -14.88
C CYS A 306 21.44 8.28 -13.78
N TYR A 307 21.34 9.60 -13.81
CA TYR A 307 21.92 10.51 -12.81
C TYR A 307 20.81 11.12 -11.97
N GLY A 308 21.01 11.20 -10.65
CA GLY A 308 19.95 11.64 -9.75
C GLY A 308 20.31 11.60 -8.27
N ILE A 309 19.40 11.06 -7.45
CA ILE A 309 19.54 11.03 -5.99
C ILE A 309 19.52 9.60 -5.45
N ASP A 310 20.26 9.41 -4.35
CA ASP A 310 20.26 8.19 -3.53
C ASP A 310 19.57 8.48 -2.20
N LEU A 311 18.43 7.84 -1.97
CA LEU A 311 17.63 8.02 -0.76
C LEU A 311 17.94 6.98 0.32
N ARG A 312 18.86 6.04 0.07
CA ARG A 312 19.26 5.02 1.03
C ARG A 312 20.23 5.55 2.09
N THR A 313 20.89 6.67 1.79
CA THR A 313 21.99 7.24 2.60
C THR A 313 21.55 8.45 3.44
N THR A 314 20.27 8.80 3.43
CA THR A 314 19.73 9.92 4.22
C THR A 314 18.78 9.40 5.28
N ASP A 315 18.90 9.94 6.49
CA ASP A 315 17.97 9.68 7.60
C ASP A 315 16.76 10.65 7.57
N GLN A 316 16.76 11.62 6.63
CA GLN A 316 15.71 12.62 6.50
C GLN A 316 14.77 12.25 5.35
N HIS A 317 13.82 11.36 5.63
CA HIS A 317 12.73 11.05 4.70
C HIS A 317 11.47 11.84 5.07
N PRO A 318 10.67 12.27 4.06
CA PRO A 318 9.38 12.89 4.34
C PRO A 318 8.49 11.95 5.15
N GLN A 319 7.88 12.47 6.19
CA GLN A 319 6.78 11.80 6.87
C GLN A 319 5.51 11.95 6.01
N GLY A 320 5.03 10.84 5.44
CA GLY A 320 3.87 10.87 4.53
C GLY A 320 4.23 11.15 3.07
N PHE A 321 3.35 11.86 2.36
CA PHE A 321 3.50 12.17 0.93
C PHE A 321 4.23 13.50 0.71
N SER A 322 5.22 13.52 -0.21
CA SER A 322 5.93 14.73 -0.59
C SER A 322 6.09 14.86 -2.10
N LEU A 323 5.95 16.09 -2.59
CA LEU A 323 6.24 16.49 -3.97
C LEU A 323 7.67 17.03 -4.16
N GLN A 324 8.47 17.13 -3.08
CA GLN A 324 9.81 17.74 -3.13
C GLN A 324 10.70 17.11 -4.22
N TYR A 325 10.65 15.78 -4.38
CA TYR A 325 11.46 15.07 -5.38
C TYR A 325 11.01 15.40 -6.79
N VAL A 326 9.71 15.37 -7.06
CA VAL A 326 9.15 15.69 -8.39
C VAL A 326 9.49 17.14 -8.77
N ILE A 327 9.33 18.08 -7.83
CA ILE A 327 9.66 19.50 -8.02
C ILE A 327 11.16 19.69 -8.25
N GLN A 328 12.02 19.02 -7.46
CA GLN A 328 13.48 19.07 -7.61
C GLN A 328 13.93 18.62 -8.99
N PHE A 329 13.41 17.48 -9.45
CA PHE A 329 13.76 16.93 -10.76
C PHE A 329 13.22 17.81 -11.90
N TYR A 330 12.00 18.31 -11.79
CA TYR A 330 11.45 19.21 -12.81
C TYR A 330 12.29 20.51 -12.93
N ARG A 331 12.70 21.11 -11.81
CA ARG A 331 13.62 22.28 -11.81
C ARG A 331 14.97 21.96 -12.47
N ALA A 332 15.51 20.76 -12.26
CA ALA A 332 16.74 20.31 -12.93
C ALA A 332 16.55 20.23 -14.46
N TYR A 333 15.40 19.76 -14.93
CA TYR A 333 15.06 19.78 -16.36
C TYR A 333 14.88 21.21 -16.87
N GLN A 334 14.21 22.10 -16.14
CA GLN A 334 14.06 23.51 -16.53
C GLN A 334 15.40 24.23 -16.67
N PHE A 335 16.36 23.90 -15.79
CA PHE A 335 17.71 24.49 -15.89
C PHE A 335 18.48 24.05 -17.15
N LEU A 336 18.26 22.80 -17.59
CA LEU A 336 19.00 22.22 -18.71
C LEU A 336 18.32 22.40 -20.09
N TYR A 337 16.99 22.49 -20.11
CA TYR A 337 16.22 22.34 -21.36
C TYR A 337 15.12 23.40 -21.48
N PRO A 338 15.04 24.12 -22.60
CA PRO A 338 13.95 25.09 -22.84
C PRO A 338 12.58 24.40 -23.02
N ASP A 339 12.55 23.13 -23.41
CA ASP A 339 11.35 22.30 -23.58
C ASP A 339 11.14 21.32 -22.40
N ALA A 340 11.52 21.74 -21.19
CA ALA A 340 11.51 20.93 -19.97
C ALA A 340 10.19 20.21 -19.69
N GLU A 341 9.05 20.86 -19.93
CA GLU A 341 7.73 20.25 -19.72
C GLU A 341 7.57 18.95 -20.49
N LYS A 342 7.84 18.98 -21.80
CA LYS A 342 7.68 17.82 -22.69
C LYS A 342 8.71 16.72 -22.39
N ARG A 343 9.93 17.12 -22.01
CA ARG A 343 11.00 16.17 -21.67
C ARG A 343 10.78 15.49 -20.36
N PHE A 344 10.26 16.22 -19.36
CA PHE A 344 10.04 15.67 -18.04
C PHE A 344 8.73 14.89 -17.95
N PHE A 345 7.58 15.47 -18.30
CA PHE A 345 6.27 14.80 -18.28
C PHE A 345 6.04 14.00 -19.58
N THR A 346 6.70 12.85 -19.69
CA THR A 346 6.60 11.98 -20.87
C THR A 346 5.23 11.31 -21.01
N ARG A 347 4.52 11.15 -19.89
CA ARG A 347 3.16 10.56 -19.80
C ARG A 347 2.27 11.42 -18.88
N PRO A 348 1.96 12.69 -19.28
CA PRO A 348 1.29 13.64 -18.40
C PRO A 348 -0.07 13.14 -17.90
N ARG A 349 -0.84 12.44 -18.75
CA ARG A 349 -2.12 11.85 -18.34
C ARG A 349 -1.93 10.77 -17.26
N TRP A 350 -0.86 9.96 -17.34
CA TRP A 350 -0.55 8.96 -16.31
C TRP A 350 -0.19 9.60 -14.98
N PHE A 351 0.64 10.66 -15.02
CA PHE A 351 0.92 11.48 -13.83
C PHE A 351 -0.36 12.02 -13.18
N ASP A 352 -1.26 12.60 -14.00
CA ASP A 352 -2.53 13.13 -13.52
C ASP A 352 -3.44 12.04 -12.93
N LEU A 353 -3.46 10.82 -13.48
CA LEU A 353 -4.19 9.68 -12.93
C LEU A 353 -3.64 9.22 -11.58
N LEU A 354 -2.31 9.17 -11.42
CA LEU A 354 -1.67 8.86 -10.15
C LEU A 354 -1.96 9.93 -9.09
N MET A 355 -1.89 11.21 -9.47
CA MET A 355 -2.25 12.32 -8.57
C MET A 355 -3.76 12.42 -8.32
N GLY A 356 -4.59 11.83 -9.18
CA GLY A 356 -6.05 11.96 -9.10
C GLY A 356 -6.59 13.34 -9.51
N THR A 357 -5.73 14.21 -10.04
CA THR A 357 -6.02 15.56 -10.51
C THR A 357 -4.93 16.04 -11.46
N SER A 358 -5.25 16.94 -12.41
CA SER A 358 -4.24 17.64 -13.20
C SER A 358 -3.67 18.89 -12.49
N GLN A 359 -4.27 19.31 -11.39
CA GLN A 359 -3.87 20.56 -10.73
C GLN A 359 -2.45 20.51 -10.23
N VAL A 360 -2.00 19.39 -9.65
CA VAL A 360 -0.62 19.23 -9.16
C VAL A 360 0.40 19.49 -10.28
N ARG A 361 0.22 18.87 -11.44
CA ARG A 361 1.13 19.07 -12.58
C ARG A 361 1.12 20.52 -13.06
N LYS A 362 -0.05 21.16 -13.18
CA LYS A 362 -0.19 22.56 -13.56
C LYS A 362 0.51 23.49 -12.58
N ASP A 363 0.39 23.24 -11.29
CA ASP A 363 1.03 24.04 -10.24
C ASP A 363 2.56 23.90 -10.27
N ILE A 364 3.08 22.68 -10.51
CA ILE A 364 4.51 22.45 -10.72
C ILE A 364 5.02 23.23 -11.95
N LEU A 365 4.27 23.21 -13.06
CA LEU A 365 4.61 23.96 -14.28
C LEU A 365 4.63 25.46 -14.05
N GLN A 366 3.79 25.99 -13.17
CA GLN A 366 3.75 27.39 -12.74
C GLN A 366 4.87 27.76 -11.76
N GLY A 367 5.73 26.81 -11.38
CA GLY A 367 6.84 27.03 -10.46
C GLY A 367 6.45 27.15 -8.98
N LYS A 368 5.22 26.77 -8.60
CA LYS A 368 4.77 26.79 -7.20
C LYS A 368 5.64 25.89 -6.31
N THR A 369 5.79 26.30 -5.08
CA THR A 369 6.41 25.50 -4.02
C THR A 369 5.50 24.36 -3.57
N GLU A 370 6.08 23.34 -2.96
CA GLU A 370 5.28 22.24 -2.37
C GLU A 370 4.26 22.77 -1.37
N THR A 371 4.64 23.74 -0.53
CA THR A 371 3.73 24.34 0.46
C THR A 371 2.52 25.01 -0.18
N GLU A 372 2.70 25.73 -1.30
CA GLU A 372 1.59 26.33 -2.04
C GLU A 372 0.69 25.29 -2.68
N ILE A 373 1.28 24.24 -3.25
CA ILE A 373 0.52 23.15 -3.86
C ILE A 373 -0.29 22.40 -2.79
N ARG A 374 0.30 22.09 -1.62
CA ARG A 374 -0.37 21.39 -0.52
C ARG A 374 -1.61 22.10 -0.02
N ARG A 375 -1.63 23.43 -0.03
CA ARG A 375 -2.82 24.25 0.36
C ARG A 375 -4.03 23.97 -0.55
N THR A 376 -3.81 23.53 -1.78
CA THR A 376 -4.89 23.32 -2.76
C THR A 376 -5.79 22.13 -2.40
N TRP A 377 -5.32 21.15 -1.63
CA TRP A 377 -6.08 19.96 -1.24
C TRP A 377 -6.42 19.88 0.25
N GLU A 378 -6.02 20.86 1.07
CA GLU A 378 -6.25 20.80 2.53
C GLU A 378 -7.74 20.71 2.89
N LYS A 379 -8.60 21.46 2.21
CA LYS A 379 -10.05 21.40 2.42
C LYS A 379 -10.61 19.99 2.15
N ASP A 380 -10.18 19.36 1.05
CA ASP A 380 -10.64 18.03 0.67
C ASP A 380 -10.12 16.96 1.64
N LEU A 381 -8.89 17.14 2.16
CA LEU A 381 -8.36 16.27 3.22
C LEU A 381 -9.17 16.38 4.52
N GLN A 382 -9.62 17.57 4.91
CA GLN A 382 -10.47 17.76 6.09
C GLN A 382 -11.82 17.02 5.91
N LEU A 383 -12.44 17.14 4.74
CA LEU A 383 -13.67 16.42 4.41
C LEU A 383 -13.45 14.90 4.44
N TYR A 384 -12.35 14.44 3.85
CA TYR A 384 -12.02 13.02 3.87
C TYR A 384 -11.77 12.49 5.30
N ARG A 385 -11.06 13.23 6.15
CA ARG A 385 -10.84 12.85 7.56
C ARG A 385 -12.16 12.67 8.31
N ALA A 386 -13.16 13.52 8.05
CA ALA A 386 -14.49 13.40 8.65
C ALA A 386 -15.25 12.15 8.16
N ILE A 387 -15.10 11.79 6.88
CA ILE A 387 -15.64 10.53 6.34
C ILE A 387 -14.93 9.35 6.96
N ARG A 388 -13.58 9.34 6.94
CA ARG A 388 -12.73 8.27 7.45
C ARG A 388 -13.08 7.90 8.89
N ALA A 389 -13.27 8.89 9.76
CA ALA A 389 -13.55 8.69 11.19
C ALA A 389 -14.77 7.80 11.49
N LYS A 390 -15.74 7.70 10.56
CA LYS A 390 -16.92 6.85 10.71
C LYS A 390 -16.64 5.35 10.55
N TYR A 391 -15.51 5.01 9.93
CA TYR A 391 -15.23 3.65 9.44
C TYR A 391 -14.02 3.01 10.11
N LEU A 392 -13.31 3.72 10.99
CA LEU A 392 -12.16 3.20 11.69
C LEU A 392 -12.52 1.99 12.57
N LEU A 393 -11.59 1.05 12.65
CA LEU A 393 -11.65 -0.17 13.46
C LEU A 393 -10.59 -0.17 14.57
N TYR A 394 -9.55 0.66 14.43
CA TYR A 394 -8.36 0.63 15.28
C TYR A 394 -8.11 2.02 15.88
N GLU A 395 -8.27 2.17 17.18
CA GLU A 395 -8.05 3.40 17.95
C GLU A 395 -6.62 3.49 18.52
#